data_b5bd8790304d6cc69f7efeaa68c2485f
#
_entry.id   b5bd8790304d6cc69f7efeaa68c2485f
#
_cell.length_a   1.000
_cell.length_b   1.000
_cell.length_c   1.000
_cell.angle_alpha   90.00
_cell.angle_beta   90.00
_cell.angle_gamma   90.00
#
_symmetry.space_group_name_H-M   'P 1'
#
loop_
_entity.id
_entity.type
_entity.pdbx_description
1 polymer ?
#
loop_
_entity_poly.entity_id
_entity_poly.type
_entity_poly.pdbx_seq_one_letter_code
_entity_poly.pdbx_strand_id
1 'polypeptide(L)'
;MNIDLFDINSLLNDEEKAVQDSVSRFVKENVDPVIQECFENHEFPSELIKPLADLGLFGTSIDGYGCPGMNSIIYGLICKELEKGDSGMRSFVSVQSSLVMYPIYAFGSEEQKQEWLPKLASAEAIGCFGLTESQGGSDPSNMKTHAKKDGDDWIINGSKMWITNGSIADVAVIWAHTDEGIRGFIVDTKTKGFVANKIENKFSLRASITSELFFDNIRVSK
;
A
#
# COMPACT_ATOMS: atom_id res chain seq x y z
N MET A 1 13.80 5.26 -26.28
CA MET A 1 13.01 6.20 -27.12
C MET A 1 12.01 6.87 -26.20
N ASN A 2 12.12 8.18 -25.97
CA ASN A 2 11.16 8.89 -25.13
C ASN A 2 9.93 9.21 -26.00
N ILE A 3 8.84 8.47 -25.82
CA ILE A 3 7.61 8.67 -26.60
C ILE A 3 6.67 9.50 -25.70
N ASP A 4 6.75 10.81 -25.84
CA ASP A 4 5.80 11.76 -25.24
C ASP A 4 4.98 12.43 -26.36
N LEU A 5 3.93 11.73 -26.81
CA LEU A 5 3.10 12.16 -27.93
C LEU A 5 2.29 13.42 -27.64
N PHE A 6 2.09 13.75 -26.36
CA PHE A 6 1.31 14.92 -25.92
C PHE A 6 2.18 16.03 -25.38
N ASP A 7 3.51 15.87 -25.42
CA ASP A 7 4.48 16.82 -24.84
C ASP A 7 4.18 17.20 -23.39
N ILE A 8 3.78 16.19 -22.58
CA ILE A 8 3.40 16.40 -21.17
C ILE A 8 4.57 17.00 -20.39
N ASN A 9 5.81 16.63 -20.75
CA ASN A 9 7.00 17.15 -20.08
C ASN A 9 7.16 18.67 -20.19
N SER A 10 6.58 19.32 -21.22
CA SER A 10 6.58 20.79 -21.35
C SER A 10 5.71 21.49 -20.31
N LEU A 11 4.74 20.77 -19.73
CA LEU A 11 3.82 21.29 -18.72
C LEU A 11 4.36 21.19 -17.30
N LEU A 12 5.44 20.41 -17.09
CA LEU A 12 6.02 20.19 -15.78
C LEU A 12 6.95 21.35 -15.39
N ASN A 13 6.90 21.73 -14.11
CA ASN A 13 7.88 22.64 -13.52
C ASN A 13 9.21 21.94 -13.23
N ASP A 14 10.22 22.69 -12.78
CA ASP A 14 11.57 22.19 -12.58
C ASP A 14 11.65 21.15 -11.43
N GLU A 15 10.85 21.32 -10.37
CA GLU A 15 10.77 20.37 -9.25
C GLU A 15 10.17 19.03 -9.70
N GLU A 16 9.06 19.09 -10.43
CA GLU A 16 8.38 17.91 -10.98
C GLU A 16 9.30 17.12 -11.91
N LYS A 17 10.05 17.82 -12.78
CA LYS A 17 11.06 17.20 -13.64
C LYS A 17 12.19 16.57 -12.84
N ALA A 18 12.71 17.26 -11.83
CA ALA A 18 13.79 16.76 -10.99
C ALA A 18 13.40 15.47 -10.23
N VAL A 19 12.17 15.40 -9.69
CA VAL A 19 11.66 14.19 -9.04
C VAL A 19 11.48 13.08 -10.06
N GLN A 20 10.87 13.36 -11.22
CA GLN A 20 10.72 12.37 -12.29
C GLN A 20 12.06 11.78 -12.72
N ASP A 21 13.08 12.62 -12.95
CA ASP A 21 14.41 12.18 -13.35
C ASP A 21 15.10 11.36 -12.26
N SER A 22 14.91 11.71 -10.98
CA SER A 22 15.44 10.97 -9.84
C SER A 22 14.84 9.56 -9.77
N VAL A 23 13.51 9.45 -9.87
CA VAL A 23 12.84 8.13 -9.84
C VAL A 23 13.17 7.31 -11.08
N SER A 24 13.23 7.93 -12.26
CA SER A 24 13.62 7.26 -13.51
C SER A 24 15.02 6.66 -13.41
N ARG A 25 15.97 7.41 -12.80
CA ARG A 25 17.33 6.92 -12.56
C ARG A 25 17.33 5.77 -11.55
N PHE A 26 16.60 5.91 -10.45
CA PHE A 26 16.46 4.84 -9.46
C PHE A 26 15.95 3.55 -10.09
N VAL A 27 14.89 3.61 -10.90
CA VAL A 27 14.35 2.45 -11.61
C VAL A 27 15.42 1.79 -12.47
N LYS A 28 16.11 2.57 -13.30
CA LYS A 28 17.13 2.06 -14.20
C LYS A 28 18.33 1.43 -13.48
N GLU A 29 18.74 2.00 -12.34
CA GLU A 29 19.95 1.58 -11.63
C GLU A 29 19.68 0.46 -10.61
N ASN A 30 18.46 0.38 -10.06
CA ASN A 30 18.16 -0.53 -8.95
C ASN A 30 17.05 -1.54 -9.26
N VAL A 31 16.00 -1.15 -10.03
CA VAL A 31 14.87 -2.04 -10.34
C VAL A 31 15.19 -2.90 -11.57
N ASP A 32 15.54 -2.29 -12.70
CA ASP A 32 15.79 -3.00 -13.96
C ASP A 32 16.78 -4.17 -13.83
N PRO A 33 17.88 -4.07 -13.04
CA PRO A 33 18.83 -5.17 -12.93
C PRO A 33 18.30 -6.44 -12.26
N VAL A 34 17.29 -6.33 -11.40
CA VAL A 34 16.82 -7.44 -10.54
C VAL A 34 15.40 -7.92 -10.88
N ILE A 35 14.61 -7.07 -11.52
CA ILE A 35 13.16 -7.31 -11.62
C ILE A 35 12.78 -8.50 -12.48
N GLN A 36 13.55 -8.81 -13.52
CA GLN A 36 13.27 -9.96 -14.37
C GLN A 36 13.40 -11.27 -13.57
N GLU A 37 14.47 -11.42 -12.78
CA GLU A 37 14.67 -12.61 -11.95
C GLU A 37 13.58 -12.71 -10.87
N CYS A 38 13.26 -11.59 -10.22
CA CYS A 38 12.15 -11.53 -9.24
C CYS A 38 10.80 -11.92 -9.86
N PHE A 39 10.52 -11.46 -11.09
CA PHE A 39 9.29 -11.82 -11.80
C PHE A 39 9.23 -13.32 -12.11
N GLU A 40 10.32 -13.91 -12.59
CA GLU A 40 10.41 -15.34 -12.93
C GLU A 40 10.27 -16.22 -11.69
N ASN A 41 10.86 -15.80 -10.56
CA ASN A 41 10.84 -16.53 -9.30
C ASN A 41 9.60 -16.26 -8.44
N HIS A 42 8.70 -15.36 -8.84
CA HIS A 42 7.53 -14.92 -8.06
C HIS A 42 7.92 -14.28 -6.71
N GLU A 43 9.01 -13.53 -6.70
CA GLU A 43 9.55 -12.85 -5.55
C GLU A 43 9.43 -11.33 -5.71
N PHE A 44 9.30 -10.64 -4.59
CA PHE A 44 9.36 -9.17 -4.54
C PHE A 44 10.77 -8.76 -4.11
N PRO A 45 11.41 -7.78 -4.77
CA PRO A 45 12.74 -7.29 -4.40
C PRO A 45 12.70 -6.48 -3.10
N SER A 46 12.62 -7.18 -1.97
CA SER A 46 12.44 -6.58 -0.64
C SER A 46 13.57 -5.66 -0.22
N GLU A 47 14.77 -5.84 -0.77
CA GLU A 47 15.92 -4.98 -0.58
C GLU A 47 15.71 -3.55 -1.11
N LEU A 48 14.76 -3.36 -2.02
CA LEU A 48 14.42 -2.04 -2.57
C LEU A 48 13.46 -1.24 -1.69
N ILE A 49 12.83 -1.84 -0.67
CA ILE A 49 11.85 -1.17 0.19
C ILE A 49 12.49 0.03 0.90
N LYS A 50 13.64 -0.17 1.55
CA LYS A 50 14.31 0.92 2.25
C LYS A 50 14.83 2.01 1.32
N PRO A 51 15.47 1.72 0.17
CA PRO A 51 15.80 2.71 -0.84
C PRO A 51 14.61 3.54 -1.36
N LEU A 52 13.41 2.93 -1.53
CA LEU A 52 12.20 3.66 -1.89
C LEU A 52 11.78 4.67 -0.81
N ALA A 53 11.87 4.27 0.46
CA ALA A 53 11.61 5.16 1.59
C ALA A 53 12.62 6.31 1.67
N ASP A 54 13.89 6.03 1.48
CA ASP A 54 14.98 7.04 1.52
C ASP A 54 14.85 8.07 0.39
N LEU A 55 14.23 7.72 -0.72
CA LEU A 55 13.84 8.65 -1.79
C LEU A 55 12.56 9.43 -1.48
N GLY A 56 11.88 9.19 -0.35
CA GLY A 56 10.64 9.86 0.02
C GLY A 56 9.44 9.45 -0.84
N LEU A 57 9.40 8.20 -1.34
CA LEU A 57 8.32 7.76 -2.23
C LEU A 57 7.08 7.27 -1.48
N PHE A 58 7.13 7.14 -0.15
CA PHE A 58 5.98 6.76 0.67
C PHE A 58 5.33 8.00 1.30
N GLY A 59 4.00 8.04 1.24
CA GLY A 59 3.23 9.15 1.79
C GLY A 59 3.49 10.49 1.09
N THR A 60 3.89 10.46 -0.17
CA THR A 60 4.37 11.62 -0.95
C THR A 60 3.48 12.85 -0.82
N SER A 61 2.15 12.70 -0.79
CA SER A 61 1.19 13.81 -0.72
C SER A 61 0.68 14.11 0.71
N ILE A 62 1.37 13.61 1.73
CA ILE A 62 1.00 13.83 3.14
C ILE A 62 1.91 14.91 3.72
N ASP A 63 1.31 15.91 4.37
CA ASP A 63 2.04 16.94 5.12
C ASP A 63 2.38 16.46 6.53
N GLY A 64 3.63 16.61 6.94
CA GLY A 64 4.09 16.23 8.27
C GLY A 64 4.38 14.73 8.42
N TYR A 65 4.54 14.26 9.63
CA TYR A 65 4.78 12.84 10.00
C TYR A 65 5.98 12.19 9.28
N GLY A 66 6.99 12.98 8.89
CA GLY A 66 8.14 12.51 8.13
C GLY A 66 7.88 12.28 6.64
N CYS A 67 6.72 12.69 6.13
CA CYS A 67 6.36 12.61 4.72
C CYS A 67 6.74 13.89 3.96
N PRO A 68 6.96 13.81 2.60
CA PRO A 68 7.47 14.93 1.82
C PRO A 68 6.50 16.10 1.59
N GLY A 69 5.19 15.91 1.65
CA GLY A 69 4.19 16.96 1.39
C GLY A 69 4.16 17.48 -0.04
N MET A 70 4.43 16.63 -1.02
CA MET A 70 4.48 17.00 -2.44
C MET A 70 3.07 16.99 -3.08
N ASN A 71 2.95 17.62 -4.25
CA ASN A 71 1.69 17.68 -4.98
C ASN A 71 1.31 16.33 -5.66
N SER A 72 0.06 16.23 -6.11
CA SER A 72 -0.46 15.01 -6.74
C SER A 72 0.15 14.72 -8.13
N ILE A 73 0.69 15.74 -8.83
CA ILE A 73 1.39 15.56 -10.10
C ILE A 73 2.68 14.78 -9.85
N ILE A 74 3.46 15.17 -8.84
CA ILE A 74 4.68 14.46 -8.44
C ILE A 74 4.37 13.00 -8.09
N TYR A 75 3.31 12.74 -7.30
CA TYR A 75 2.89 11.37 -7.01
C TYR A 75 2.56 10.57 -8.29
N GLY A 76 1.85 11.18 -9.24
CA GLY A 76 1.58 10.57 -10.55
C GLY A 76 2.84 10.26 -11.36
N LEU A 77 3.84 11.16 -11.35
CA LEU A 77 5.13 10.96 -12.00
C LEU A 77 5.94 9.82 -11.36
N ILE A 78 5.96 9.75 -10.03
CA ILE A 78 6.56 8.63 -9.29
C ILE A 78 5.93 7.31 -9.74
N CYS A 79 4.61 7.21 -9.70
CA CYS A 79 3.89 6.01 -10.14
C CYS A 79 4.21 5.65 -11.60
N LYS A 80 4.25 6.64 -12.49
CA LYS A 80 4.58 6.45 -13.90
C LYS A 80 5.99 5.87 -14.11
N GLU A 81 6.99 6.40 -13.42
CA GLU A 81 8.36 5.92 -13.58
C GLU A 81 8.56 4.54 -12.96
N LEU A 82 7.96 4.26 -11.79
CA LEU A 82 7.99 2.91 -11.19
C LEU A 82 7.27 1.88 -12.06
N GLU A 83 6.12 2.23 -12.68
CA GLU A 83 5.37 1.36 -13.59
C GLU A 83 6.19 0.96 -14.83
N LYS A 84 7.10 1.83 -15.30
CA LYS A 84 8.01 1.48 -16.41
C LYS A 84 8.98 0.37 -16.03
N GLY A 85 9.41 0.30 -14.77
CA GLY A 85 10.23 -0.78 -14.27
C GLY A 85 9.40 -2.05 -14.08
N ASP A 86 8.42 -2.00 -13.18
CA ASP A 86 7.48 -3.10 -12.95
C ASP A 86 6.21 -2.62 -12.23
N SER A 87 5.07 -3.17 -12.65
CA SER A 87 3.77 -2.88 -12.03
C SER A 87 3.68 -3.29 -10.56
N GLY A 88 4.44 -4.31 -10.11
CA GLY A 88 4.53 -4.74 -8.72
C GLY A 88 5.20 -3.68 -7.84
N MET A 89 6.28 -3.05 -8.34
CA MET A 89 6.96 -1.95 -7.66
C MET A 89 6.04 -0.74 -7.48
N ARG A 90 5.37 -0.32 -8.55
CA ARG A 90 4.38 0.75 -8.47
C ARG A 90 3.23 0.39 -7.53
N SER A 91 2.73 -0.84 -7.59
CA SER A 91 1.64 -1.32 -6.72
C SER A 91 2.05 -1.25 -5.24
N PHE A 92 3.27 -1.67 -4.91
CA PHE A 92 3.80 -1.58 -3.55
C PHE A 92 3.75 -0.15 -3.01
N VAL A 93 4.34 0.82 -3.75
CA VAL A 93 4.37 2.23 -3.36
C VAL A 93 2.96 2.81 -3.26
N SER A 94 2.06 2.47 -4.19
CA SER A 94 0.70 3.02 -4.18
C SER A 94 -0.16 2.44 -3.05
N VAL A 95 0.00 1.17 -2.69
CA VAL A 95 -0.70 0.58 -1.53
C VAL A 95 -0.21 1.22 -0.23
N GLN A 96 1.10 1.30 -0.04
CA GLN A 96 1.69 1.94 1.12
C GLN A 96 1.19 3.38 1.29
N SER A 97 1.31 4.20 0.24
CA SER A 97 1.03 5.64 0.29
C SER A 97 -0.47 5.97 0.27
N SER A 98 -1.21 5.45 -0.73
CA SER A 98 -2.58 5.91 -1.00
C SER A 98 -3.64 5.09 -0.27
N LEU A 99 -3.41 3.79 -0.06
CA LEU A 99 -4.42 2.90 0.53
C LEU A 99 -4.20 2.66 2.03
N VAL A 100 -2.97 2.83 2.53
CA VAL A 100 -2.67 2.70 3.97
C VAL A 100 -2.43 4.04 4.62
N MET A 101 -1.40 4.77 4.20
CA MET A 101 -1.04 6.03 4.86
C MET A 101 -2.11 7.10 4.71
N TYR A 102 -2.68 7.27 3.51
CA TYR A 102 -3.67 8.32 3.29
C TYR A 102 -4.96 8.14 4.12
N PRO A 103 -5.61 6.96 4.22
CA PRO A 103 -6.75 6.77 5.12
C PRO A 103 -6.41 7.03 6.59
N ILE A 104 -5.24 6.62 7.06
CA ILE A 104 -4.78 6.93 8.43
C ILE A 104 -4.65 8.44 8.60
N TYR A 105 -4.02 9.13 7.64
CA TYR A 105 -3.86 10.58 7.66
C TYR A 105 -5.21 11.33 7.64
N ALA A 106 -6.12 10.93 6.76
CA ALA A 106 -7.38 11.64 6.55
C ALA A 106 -8.42 11.37 7.65
N PHE A 107 -8.44 10.17 8.25
CA PHE A 107 -9.53 9.70 9.10
C PHE A 107 -9.08 9.16 10.46
N GLY A 108 -7.80 8.88 10.67
CA GLY A 108 -7.27 8.39 11.93
C GLY A 108 -7.28 9.48 13.02
N SER A 109 -7.26 9.04 14.28
CA SER A 109 -6.99 9.94 15.41
C SER A 109 -5.56 10.46 15.35
N GLU A 110 -5.26 11.53 16.10
CA GLU A 110 -3.89 12.07 16.12
C GLU A 110 -2.89 11.06 16.69
N GLU A 111 -3.30 10.27 17.68
CA GLU A 111 -2.50 9.18 18.24
C GLU A 111 -2.17 8.13 17.18
N GLN A 112 -3.15 7.70 16.38
CA GLN A 112 -2.95 6.74 15.28
C GLN A 112 -2.03 7.29 14.20
N LYS A 113 -2.15 8.58 13.85
CA LYS A 113 -1.26 9.24 12.88
C LYS A 113 0.18 9.27 13.38
N GLN A 114 0.39 9.70 14.63
CA GLN A 114 1.73 9.76 15.24
C GLN A 114 2.37 8.38 15.41
N GLU A 115 1.57 7.36 15.65
CA GLU A 115 2.06 6.00 15.79
C GLU A 115 2.50 5.40 14.46
N TRP A 116 1.67 5.53 13.41
CA TRP A 116 1.83 4.76 12.18
C TRP A 116 2.49 5.51 11.04
N LEU A 117 2.16 6.79 10.80
CA LEU A 117 2.64 7.48 9.62
C LEU A 117 4.16 7.61 9.54
N PRO A 118 4.90 7.95 10.63
CA PRO A 118 6.35 8.02 10.57
C PRO A 118 7.01 6.66 10.25
N LYS A 119 6.49 5.58 10.83
CA LYS A 119 7.00 4.21 10.60
C LYS A 119 6.75 3.76 9.16
N LEU A 120 5.56 4.09 8.62
CA LEU A 120 5.20 3.76 7.24
C LEU A 120 6.02 4.59 6.23
N ALA A 121 6.28 5.87 6.52
CA ALA A 121 7.08 6.74 5.69
C ALA A 121 8.56 6.29 5.62
N SER A 122 9.11 5.83 6.73
CA SER A 122 10.51 5.34 6.83
C SER A 122 10.71 3.89 6.40
N ALA A 123 9.63 3.16 6.06
CA ALA A 123 9.62 1.71 5.85
C ALA A 123 10.00 0.88 7.11
N GLU A 124 9.91 1.45 8.31
CA GLU A 124 9.99 0.69 9.56
C GLU A 124 8.76 -0.22 9.73
N ALA A 125 7.62 0.17 9.16
CA ALA A 125 6.43 -0.64 9.04
C ALA A 125 5.92 -0.68 7.58
N ILE A 126 5.39 -1.84 7.19
CA ILE A 126 4.72 -2.04 5.91
C ILE A 126 3.23 -2.19 6.16
N GLY A 127 2.42 -1.59 5.27
CA GLY A 127 0.98 -1.66 5.35
C GLY A 127 0.33 -2.46 4.23
N CYS A 128 -0.86 -2.99 4.52
CA CYS A 128 -1.75 -3.56 3.51
C CYS A 128 -3.18 -3.03 3.68
N PHE A 129 -3.99 -3.20 2.61
CA PHE A 129 -5.35 -2.65 2.56
C PHE A 129 -6.35 -3.75 2.19
N GLY A 130 -7.20 -4.13 3.15
CA GLY A 130 -8.17 -5.22 3.01
C GLY A 130 -9.59 -4.71 2.77
N LEU A 131 -9.97 -4.56 1.49
CA LEU A 131 -11.33 -4.19 1.07
C LEU A 131 -12.01 -5.34 0.33
N THR A 132 -11.39 -5.81 -0.76
CA THR A 132 -11.93 -6.85 -1.66
C THR A 132 -12.07 -8.19 -0.97
N GLU A 133 -13.14 -8.91 -1.30
CA GLU A 133 -13.43 -10.28 -0.84
C GLU A 133 -13.59 -11.22 -2.05
N SER A 134 -13.51 -12.52 -1.84
CA SER A 134 -13.59 -13.52 -2.92
C SER A 134 -14.87 -13.44 -3.74
N GLN A 135 -15.99 -13.03 -3.13
CA GLN A 135 -17.30 -12.89 -3.77
C GLN A 135 -17.61 -11.48 -4.27
N GLY A 136 -16.75 -10.47 -3.98
CA GLY A 136 -17.07 -9.09 -4.33
C GLY A 136 -15.87 -8.14 -4.33
N GLY A 137 -15.62 -7.55 -5.49
CA GLY A 137 -14.60 -6.49 -5.67
C GLY A 137 -15.22 -5.20 -6.19
N SER A 138 -16.04 -5.28 -7.26
CA SER A 138 -16.68 -4.11 -7.87
C SER A 138 -17.79 -3.49 -7.02
N ASP A 139 -18.39 -4.29 -6.15
CA ASP A 139 -19.37 -3.83 -5.15
C ASP A 139 -18.89 -4.21 -3.73
N PRO A 140 -17.99 -3.44 -3.14
CA PRO A 140 -17.50 -3.71 -1.79
C PRO A 140 -18.53 -3.44 -0.70
N SER A 141 -19.66 -2.78 -1.03
CA SER A 141 -20.74 -2.53 -0.07
C SER A 141 -21.39 -3.83 0.43
N ASN A 142 -21.29 -4.93 -0.34
CA ASN A 142 -21.79 -6.26 0.00
C ASN A 142 -20.75 -7.17 0.69
N MET A 143 -19.70 -6.59 1.28
CA MET A 143 -18.69 -7.37 1.99
C MET A 143 -19.28 -8.21 3.13
N LYS A 144 -18.70 -9.38 3.37
CA LYS A 144 -19.10 -10.31 4.44
C LYS A 144 -18.30 -10.12 5.72
N THR A 145 -17.08 -9.59 5.62
CA THR A 145 -16.28 -9.21 6.79
C THR A 145 -17.10 -8.27 7.67
N HIS A 146 -17.22 -8.61 8.94
CA HIS A 146 -18.02 -7.84 9.88
C HIS A 146 -17.24 -7.58 11.18
N ALA A 147 -17.57 -6.48 11.83
CA ALA A 147 -17.04 -6.08 13.12
C ALA A 147 -18.20 -5.81 14.10
N LYS A 148 -18.15 -6.42 15.28
CA LYS A 148 -19.14 -6.24 16.36
C LYS A 148 -18.49 -5.59 17.55
N LYS A 149 -19.21 -4.67 18.19
CA LYS A 149 -18.77 -4.07 19.46
C LYS A 149 -18.75 -5.12 20.59
N ASP A 150 -17.67 -5.05 21.39
CA ASP A 150 -17.52 -5.80 22.63
C ASP A 150 -16.94 -4.86 23.69
N GLY A 151 -17.82 -4.18 24.42
CA GLY A 151 -17.45 -3.05 25.26
C GLY A 151 -17.00 -1.85 24.43
N ASP A 152 -15.78 -1.36 24.70
CA ASP A 152 -15.16 -0.28 23.94
C ASP A 152 -14.38 -0.79 22.71
N ASP A 153 -14.15 -2.10 22.61
CA ASP A 153 -13.42 -2.74 21.52
C ASP A 153 -14.34 -3.22 20.39
N TRP A 154 -13.70 -3.68 19.32
CA TRP A 154 -14.35 -4.34 18.19
C TRP A 154 -13.79 -5.74 17.99
N ILE A 155 -14.67 -6.68 17.64
CA ILE A 155 -14.30 -8.05 17.24
C ILE A 155 -14.57 -8.21 15.76
N ILE A 156 -13.52 -8.45 14.97
CA ILE A 156 -13.58 -8.59 13.51
C ILE A 156 -13.52 -10.06 13.11
N ASN A 157 -14.42 -10.47 12.21
CA ASN A 157 -14.45 -11.78 11.59
C ASN A 157 -14.67 -11.66 10.08
N GLY A 158 -14.00 -12.51 9.28
CA GLY A 158 -14.15 -12.55 7.83
C GLY A 158 -12.87 -12.88 7.10
N SER A 159 -12.81 -12.52 5.83
CA SER A 159 -11.62 -12.69 4.99
C SER A 159 -11.55 -11.62 3.91
N LYS A 160 -10.33 -11.40 3.39
CA LYS A 160 -10.06 -10.49 2.27
C LYS A 160 -9.21 -11.17 1.22
N MET A 161 -9.42 -10.82 -0.05
CA MET A 161 -8.79 -11.48 -1.20
C MET A 161 -7.99 -10.47 -2.03
N TRP A 162 -6.90 -10.92 -2.62
CA TRP A 162 -6.02 -10.14 -3.51
C TRP A 162 -5.32 -8.97 -2.81
N ILE A 163 -4.91 -9.16 -1.57
CA ILE A 163 -4.34 -8.09 -0.75
C ILE A 163 -2.84 -7.95 -0.99
N THR A 164 -2.46 -6.87 -1.65
CA THR A 164 -1.04 -6.50 -1.84
C THR A 164 -0.36 -6.30 -0.48
N ASN A 165 0.85 -6.80 -0.35
CA ASN A 165 1.70 -6.76 0.85
C ASN A 165 1.16 -7.59 2.06
N GLY A 166 0.03 -8.29 1.96
CA GLY A 166 -0.64 -8.88 3.12
C GLY A 166 0.25 -9.77 3.99
N SER A 167 1.14 -10.56 3.38
CA SER A 167 2.01 -11.50 4.12
C SER A 167 3.29 -10.87 4.70
N ILE A 168 3.58 -9.62 4.38
CA ILE A 168 4.74 -8.88 4.90
C ILE A 168 4.33 -7.62 5.69
N ALA A 169 3.04 -7.34 5.78
CA ALA A 169 2.53 -6.15 6.44
C ALA A 169 2.64 -6.25 7.97
N ASP A 170 3.01 -5.14 8.60
CA ASP A 170 2.96 -4.94 10.05
C ASP A 170 1.60 -4.37 10.49
N VAL A 171 0.95 -3.61 9.60
CA VAL A 171 -0.36 -3.00 9.84
C VAL A 171 -1.28 -3.19 8.66
N ALA A 172 -2.56 -3.42 8.92
CA ALA A 172 -3.60 -3.57 7.91
C ALA A 172 -4.72 -2.54 8.12
N VAL A 173 -5.13 -1.87 7.04
CA VAL A 173 -6.38 -1.10 7.00
C VAL A 173 -7.48 -2.03 6.50
N ILE A 174 -8.36 -2.47 7.40
CA ILE A 174 -9.41 -3.46 7.11
C ILE A 174 -10.77 -2.80 7.11
N TRP A 175 -11.54 -3.02 6.06
CA TRP A 175 -12.93 -2.57 5.96
C TRP A 175 -13.89 -3.69 6.35
N ALA A 176 -14.83 -3.38 7.21
CA ALA A 176 -15.82 -4.33 7.71
C ALA A 176 -17.20 -3.68 7.90
N HIS A 177 -18.25 -4.49 7.76
CA HIS A 177 -19.60 -4.11 8.15
C HIS A 177 -19.73 -4.03 9.66
N THR A 178 -20.41 -2.99 10.14
CA THR A 178 -20.85 -2.83 11.52
C THR A 178 -22.37 -2.59 11.54
N ASP A 179 -22.98 -2.60 12.69
CA ASP A 179 -24.40 -2.24 12.87
C ASP A 179 -24.66 -0.77 12.47
N GLU A 180 -23.60 0.06 12.39
CA GLU A 180 -23.66 1.49 12.04
C GLU A 180 -23.21 1.76 10.59
N GLY A 181 -22.98 0.72 9.77
CA GLY A 181 -22.49 0.78 8.39
C GLY A 181 -21.04 0.31 8.26
N ILE A 182 -20.42 0.59 7.12
CA ILE A 182 -19.03 0.16 6.83
C ILE A 182 -18.06 1.11 7.54
N ARG A 183 -17.05 0.51 8.20
CA ARG A 183 -15.97 1.23 8.88
C ARG A 183 -14.61 0.66 8.50
N GLY A 184 -13.59 1.51 8.55
CA GLY A 184 -12.17 1.12 8.44
C GLY A 184 -11.57 0.91 9.84
N PHE A 185 -10.73 -0.11 9.95
CA PHE A 185 -10.02 -0.48 11.18
C PHE A 185 -8.52 -0.55 10.90
N ILE A 186 -7.71 0.01 11.79
CA ILE A 186 -6.26 -0.17 11.80
C ILE A 186 -5.97 -1.39 12.67
N VAL A 187 -5.39 -2.42 12.08
CA VAL A 187 -5.15 -3.72 12.71
C VAL A 187 -3.66 -4.03 12.69
N ASP A 188 -3.04 -4.23 13.86
CA ASP A 188 -1.70 -4.84 13.94
C ASP A 188 -1.79 -6.28 13.45
N THR A 189 -1.01 -6.64 12.44
CA THR A 189 -1.05 -7.99 11.82
C THR A 189 -0.57 -9.10 12.76
N LYS A 190 0.11 -8.75 13.86
CA LYS A 190 0.51 -9.68 14.94
C LYS A 190 -0.64 -10.02 15.89
N THR A 191 -1.80 -9.36 15.73
CA THR A 191 -2.99 -9.64 16.55
C THR A 191 -3.42 -11.10 16.38
N LYS A 192 -3.67 -11.79 17.49
CA LYS A 192 -4.13 -13.18 17.49
C LYS A 192 -5.41 -13.32 16.65
N GLY A 193 -5.42 -14.29 15.73
CA GLY A 193 -6.53 -14.53 14.80
C GLY A 193 -6.35 -13.89 13.42
N PHE A 194 -5.32 -13.05 13.22
CA PHE A 194 -4.94 -12.55 11.89
C PHE A 194 -4.03 -13.57 11.20
N VAL A 195 -4.43 -14.00 10.00
CA VAL A 195 -3.63 -14.90 9.15
C VAL A 195 -3.56 -14.33 7.74
N ALA A 196 -2.37 -14.30 7.16
CA ALA A 196 -2.14 -13.90 5.78
C ALA A 196 -1.46 -15.02 4.99
N ASN A 197 -2.13 -15.52 3.97
CA ASN A 197 -1.60 -16.56 3.08
C ASN A 197 -1.20 -15.94 1.75
N LYS A 198 0.06 -16.09 1.35
CA LYS A 198 0.56 -15.65 0.05
C LYS A 198 -0.16 -16.40 -1.07
N ILE A 199 -0.61 -15.69 -2.10
CA ILE A 199 -1.19 -16.27 -3.32
C ILE A 199 -0.05 -16.53 -4.29
N GLU A 200 0.19 -17.80 -4.57
CA GLU A 200 1.24 -18.28 -5.46
C GLU A 200 0.75 -18.43 -6.90
N ASN A 201 1.69 -18.62 -7.83
CA ASN A 201 1.43 -18.98 -9.23
C ASN A 201 0.53 -17.99 -9.99
N LYS A 202 0.62 -16.69 -9.69
CA LYS A 202 -0.10 -15.67 -10.45
C LYS A 202 0.40 -15.62 -11.90
N PHE A 203 -0.51 -15.33 -12.82
CA PHE A 203 -0.20 -15.19 -14.26
C PHE A 203 0.59 -13.90 -14.53
N SER A 204 0.23 -12.79 -13.88
CA SER A 204 0.88 -11.48 -14.00
C SER A 204 1.13 -10.87 -12.63
N LEU A 205 1.78 -9.70 -12.55
CA LEU A 205 2.19 -9.06 -11.29
C LEU A 205 2.96 -10.03 -10.38
N ARG A 206 3.84 -10.84 -10.99
CA ARG A 206 4.50 -11.95 -10.30
C ARG A 206 5.54 -11.45 -9.31
N ALA A 207 6.16 -10.30 -9.58
CA ALA A 207 7.05 -9.61 -8.64
C ALA A 207 6.28 -8.75 -7.61
N SER A 208 4.99 -9.02 -7.37
CA SER A 208 4.18 -8.35 -6.35
C SER A 208 3.69 -9.36 -5.33
N ILE A 209 3.83 -9.04 -4.05
CA ILE A 209 3.27 -9.86 -2.97
C ILE A 209 1.76 -9.65 -2.94
N THR A 210 1.02 -10.74 -3.01
CA THR A 210 -0.45 -10.73 -2.96
C THR A 210 -0.92 -11.82 -2.02
N SER A 211 -1.88 -11.55 -1.17
CA SER A 211 -2.31 -12.46 -0.12
C SER A 211 -3.83 -12.55 -0.01
N GLU A 212 -4.28 -13.65 0.58
CA GLU A 212 -5.58 -13.79 1.18
C GLU A 212 -5.44 -13.58 2.69
N LEU A 213 -6.32 -12.77 3.28
CA LEU A 213 -6.34 -12.51 4.72
C LEU A 213 -7.54 -13.20 5.35
N PHE A 214 -7.33 -13.75 6.56
CA PHE A 214 -8.38 -14.35 7.39
C PHE A 214 -8.39 -13.70 8.78
N PHE A 215 -9.58 -13.50 9.29
CA PHE A 215 -9.84 -12.88 10.57
C PHE A 215 -10.72 -13.79 11.42
N ASP A 216 -10.17 -14.28 12.53
CA ASP A 216 -10.88 -15.09 13.51
C ASP A 216 -10.87 -14.39 14.87
N ASN A 217 -11.97 -13.74 15.19
CA ASN A 217 -12.18 -13.01 16.43
C ASN A 217 -11.03 -12.01 16.76
N ILE A 218 -10.57 -11.27 15.75
CA ILE A 218 -9.56 -10.24 15.95
C ILE A 218 -10.14 -9.14 16.83
N ARG A 219 -9.48 -8.86 17.94
CA ARG A 219 -9.82 -7.75 18.83
C ARG A 219 -9.05 -6.50 18.44
N VAL A 220 -9.77 -5.43 18.20
CA VAL A 220 -9.22 -4.10 17.89
C VAL A 220 -9.74 -3.11 18.93
N SER A 221 -8.82 -2.42 19.61
CA SER A 221 -9.18 -1.35 20.56
C SER A 221 -9.74 -0.13 19.80
N LYS A 222 -10.54 0.65 20.54
CA LYS A 222 -11.15 1.88 20.03
C LYS A 222 -10.10 2.91 19.65
#